data_ae683f29df4c333152c87c28f49eb85a
#
_entry.id   ae683f29df4c333152c87c28f49eb85a
#
_cell.length_a   1.000
_cell.length_b   1.000
_cell.length_c   1.000
_cell.angle_alpha   90.00
_cell.angle_beta   90.00
_cell.angle_gamma   90.00
#
_symmetry.space_group_name_H-M   'P 1'
#
loop_
_entity.id
_entity.type
_entity.pdbx_description
1 polymer ?
#
loop_
_entity_poly.entity_id
_entity_poly.type
_entity_poly.pdbx_seq_one_letter_code
_entity_poly.pdbx_strand_id
1 'polypeptide(L)'
;AYADVTRNTDPASAEAQWASDRIDELVQKFTSLYELSIETVEEFNQVNGADVIKMKNSIVVNAKLNLKLYAALSVVLFLFLGCFCAIFLGRLGDFVDYYLYVDKKSGLPNRERCDAMVDRYSTVRLSGKFTVIHIQVDLSGMSRNDGDKELRALGDQLQYVFRTLGFVGYNGAGHFIVLLEDCSIDLARNCIDRLSNLLANTELAVFGPCV
;
A
#
# COMPACT_ATOMS: atom_id res chain seq x y z
N ALA A 1 -7.82 4.37 39.63
CA ALA A 1 -8.50 5.48 38.94
C ALA A 1 -7.87 5.78 37.55
N TYR A 2 -6.58 5.51 37.33
CA TYR A 2 -5.91 5.75 36.03
C TYR A 2 -6.19 4.65 35.00
N ALA A 3 -6.50 3.44 35.45
CA ALA A 3 -6.71 2.26 34.59
C ALA A 3 -8.11 2.19 33.96
N ASP A 4 -9.09 2.93 34.47
CA ASP A 4 -10.47 2.89 33.97
C ASP A 4 -10.78 3.91 32.87
N VAL A 5 -9.98 4.98 32.72
CA VAL A 5 -10.17 5.99 31.69
C VAL A 5 -9.67 5.50 30.30
N THR A 6 -8.71 4.57 30.29
CA THR A 6 -8.11 4.06 29.04
C THR A 6 -8.92 2.93 28.37
N ARG A 7 -10.02 2.48 28.99
CA ARG A 7 -10.76 1.30 28.49
C ARG A 7 -11.83 1.61 27.44
N ASN A 8 -12.16 2.88 27.21
CA ASN A 8 -13.29 3.26 26.35
C ASN A 8 -13.02 4.42 25.38
N THR A 9 -11.78 4.86 25.22
CA THR A 9 -11.42 5.91 24.26
C THR A 9 -10.64 5.27 23.10
N ASP A 10 -11.05 5.60 21.88
CA ASP A 10 -10.34 5.27 20.65
C ASP A 10 -8.87 5.69 20.80
N PRO A 11 -7.88 4.78 20.62
CA PRO A 11 -6.46 5.09 20.80
C PRO A 11 -6.00 6.29 19.96
N ALA A 12 -6.59 6.51 18.80
CA ALA A 12 -6.31 7.70 17.96
C ALA A 12 -6.78 9.00 18.62
N SER A 13 -7.88 9.00 19.37
CA SER A 13 -8.38 10.18 20.10
C SER A 13 -7.56 10.45 21.36
N ALA A 14 -7.06 9.42 22.03
CA ALA A 14 -6.22 9.54 23.23
C ALA A 14 -4.82 10.10 22.89
N GLU A 15 -4.22 9.68 21.78
CA GLU A 15 -2.95 10.23 21.29
C GLU A 15 -3.10 11.69 20.84
N ALA A 16 -4.18 12.02 20.15
CA ALA A 16 -4.47 13.41 19.73
C ALA A 16 -4.69 14.30 20.95
N GLN A 17 -5.39 13.82 21.96
CA GLN A 17 -5.63 14.55 23.21
C GLN A 17 -4.34 14.77 24.01
N TRP A 18 -3.50 13.73 24.13
CA TRP A 18 -2.19 13.83 24.75
C TRP A 18 -1.28 14.82 24.01
N ALA A 19 -1.28 14.80 22.68
CA ALA A 19 -0.51 15.73 21.86
C ALA A 19 -1.02 17.18 22.04
N SER A 20 -2.33 17.39 22.12
CA SER A 20 -2.94 18.70 22.39
C SER A 20 -2.55 19.22 23.77
N ASP A 21 -2.68 18.41 24.82
CA ASP A 21 -2.32 18.77 26.19
C ASP A 21 -0.82 19.10 26.31
N ARG A 22 0.01 18.39 25.56
CA ARG A 22 1.47 18.64 25.54
C ARG A 22 1.81 19.93 24.82
N ILE A 23 1.10 20.23 23.74
CA ILE A 23 1.24 21.52 23.03
C ILE A 23 0.82 22.67 23.95
N ASP A 24 -0.30 22.54 24.64
CA ASP A 24 -0.79 23.58 25.58
C ASP A 24 0.19 23.78 26.73
N GLU A 25 0.75 22.72 27.30
CA GLU A 25 1.80 22.80 28.32
C GLU A 25 3.06 23.54 27.79
N LEU A 26 3.49 23.23 26.58
CA LEU A 26 4.63 23.89 25.95
C LEU A 26 4.33 25.37 25.65
N VAL A 27 3.15 25.67 25.17
CA VAL A 27 2.70 27.08 24.95
C VAL A 27 2.67 27.84 26.23
N GLN A 28 2.14 27.29 27.32
CA GLN A 28 2.14 27.94 28.65
C GLN A 28 3.56 28.18 29.17
N LYS A 29 4.45 27.18 29.08
CA LYS A 29 5.84 27.36 29.48
C LYS A 29 6.55 28.41 28.65
N PHE A 30 6.29 28.45 27.34
CA PHE A 30 6.88 29.43 26.45
C PHE A 30 6.35 30.86 26.81
N THR A 31 5.06 30.97 27.06
CA THR A 31 4.43 32.24 27.47
C THR A 31 5.00 32.76 28.79
N SER A 32 5.17 31.85 29.78
CA SER A 32 5.76 32.25 31.09
C SER A 32 7.24 32.66 30.97
N LEU A 33 8.03 31.97 30.15
CA LEU A 33 9.42 32.37 29.86
C LEU A 33 9.49 33.70 29.11
N TYR A 34 8.55 33.95 28.21
CA TYR A 34 8.44 35.19 27.48
C TYR A 34 8.10 36.36 28.40
N GLU A 35 7.12 36.18 29.32
CA GLU A 35 6.75 37.18 30.33
C GLU A 35 7.92 37.46 31.26
N LEU A 36 8.61 36.42 31.76
CA LEU A 36 9.80 36.59 32.58
C LEU A 36 10.92 37.35 31.84
N SER A 37 11.09 37.11 30.57
CA SER A 37 12.08 37.83 29.74
C SER A 37 11.75 39.30 29.56
N ILE A 38 10.44 39.63 29.46
CA ILE A 38 9.96 41.01 29.41
C ILE A 38 10.19 41.72 30.74
N GLU A 39 9.81 41.06 31.86
CA GLU A 39 10.00 41.60 33.19
C GLU A 39 11.47 41.89 33.49
N THR A 40 12.37 40.95 33.18
CA THR A 40 13.82 41.13 33.34
C THR A 40 14.35 42.27 32.48
N VAL A 41 13.83 42.45 31.26
CA VAL A 41 14.22 43.58 30.39
C VAL A 41 13.63 44.92 30.90
N GLU A 42 12.46 44.91 31.52
CA GLU A 42 11.88 46.09 32.15
C GLU A 42 12.67 46.56 33.38
N GLU A 43 13.09 45.60 34.25
CA GLU A 43 14.00 45.90 35.36
C GLU A 43 15.34 46.48 34.86
N PHE A 44 15.92 45.90 33.80
CA PHE A 44 17.12 46.39 33.21
C PHE A 44 16.95 47.79 32.57
N ASN A 45 15.77 48.11 32.04
CA ASN A 45 15.42 49.40 31.46
C ASN A 45 15.35 50.51 32.49
N GLN A 46 14.91 50.21 33.72
CA GLN A 46 14.90 51.18 34.80
C GLN A 46 16.29 51.62 35.19
N VAL A 47 17.30 50.77 34.89
CA VAL A 47 18.67 51.05 35.26
C VAL A 47 19.47 51.78 34.12
N ASN A 48 19.16 51.57 32.83
CA ASN A 48 20.06 51.94 31.73
C ASN A 48 19.51 52.85 30.61
N GLY A 49 18.29 53.33 30.67
CA GLY A 49 17.84 54.38 29.71
C GLY A 49 17.47 53.95 28.28
N ALA A 50 17.33 54.92 27.39
CA ALA A 50 16.66 54.82 26.07
C ALA A 50 17.22 53.81 25.05
N ASP A 51 18.48 53.41 25.14
CA ASP A 51 19.09 52.46 24.18
C ASP A 51 18.59 51.02 24.40
N VAL A 52 18.22 50.66 25.59
CA VAL A 52 17.69 49.36 25.94
C VAL A 52 16.27 49.13 25.36
N ILE A 53 15.47 50.19 25.20
CA ILE A 53 14.14 50.14 24.59
C ILE A 53 14.21 49.68 23.12
N LYS A 54 15.20 50.20 22.37
CA LYS A 54 15.44 49.77 20.98
C LYS A 54 15.86 48.28 20.91
N MET A 55 16.74 47.86 21.82
CA MET A 55 17.23 46.48 21.88
C MET A 55 16.10 45.51 22.26
N LYS A 56 15.27 45.85 23.22
CA LYS A 56 14.05 45.11 23.61
C LYS A 56 13.10 44.90 22.42
N ASN A 57 12.77 45.97 21.70
CA ASN A 57 11.85 45.89 20.58
C ASN A 57 12.45 44.99 19.44
N SER A 58 13.75 45.10 19.20
CA SER A 58 14.44 44.25 18.22
C SER A 58 14.38 42.74 18.62
N ILE A 59 14.64 42.43 19.91
CA ILE A 59 14.59 41.06 20.41
C ILE A 59 13.17 40.47 20.31
N VAL A 60 12.16 41.24 20.71
CA VAL A 60 10.76 40.82 20.67
C VAL A 60 10.29 40.59 19.23
N VAL A 61 10.63 41.49 18.32
CA VAL A 61 10.27 41.33 16.89
C VAL A 61 10.95 40.10 16.29
N ASN A 62 12.24 39.92 16.56
CA ASN A 62 12.98 38.77 16.08
C ASN A 62 12.45 37.42 16.64
N ALA A 63 12.13 37.39 17.94
CA ALA A 63 11.54 36.22 18.57
C ALA A 63 10.17 35.86 17.98
N LYS A 64 9.28 36.85 17.75
CA LYS A 64 8.00 36.61 17.06
C LYS A 64 8.17 36.15 15.61
N LEU A 65 9.15 36.70 14.89
CA LEU A 65 9.42 36.28 13.52
C LEU A 65 9.92 34.83 13.48
N ASN A 66 10.88 34.50 14.35
CA ASN A 66 11.42 33.15 14.46
C ASN A 66 10.35 32.13 14.83
N LEU A 67 9.48 32.46 15.78
CA LEU A 67 8.36 31.57 16.17
C LEU A 67 7.44 31.30 14.98
N LYS A 68 7.07 32.32 14.22
CA LYS A 68 6.24 32.15 13.01
C LYS A 68 6.95 31.29 11.95
N LEU A 69 8.25 31.49 11.79
CA LEU A 69 9.07 30.72 10.85
C LEU A 69 9.12 29.22 11.24
N TYR A 70 9.37 28.95 12.53
CA TYR A 70 9.39 27.56 13.02
C TYR A 70 8.02 26.89 12.93
N ALA A 71 6.95 27.60 13.22
CA ALA A 71 5.60 27.09 13.06
C ALA A 71 5.29 26.76 11.59
N ALA A 72 5.63 27.63 10.66
CA ALA A 72 5.44 27.39 9.24
C ALA A 72 6.29 26.18 8.76
N LEU A 73 7.55 26.11 9.19
CA LEU A 73 8.45 25.02 8.84
C LEU A 73 7.95 23.67 9.36
N SER A 74 7.43 23.64 10.59
CA SER A 74 6.89 22.41 11.19
C SER A 74 5.65 21.90 10.44
N VAL A 75 4.76 22.79 9.99
CA VAL A 75 3.60 22.42 9.18
C VAL A 75 4.03 21.83 7.84
N VAL A 76 5.00 22.47 7.17
CA VAL A 76 5.53 21.96 5.89
C VAL A 76 6.16 20.57 6.07
N LEU A 77 6.96 20.39 7.12
CA LEU A 77 7.59 19.12 7.43
C LEU A 77 6.55 18.01 7.72
N PHE A 78 5.51 18.35 8.47
CA PHE A 78 4.44 17.41 8.79
C PHE A 78 3.66 16.96 7.53
N LEU A 79 3.33 17.91 6.65
CA LEU A 79 2.69 17.60 5.36
C LEU A 79 3.59 16.72 4.49
N PHE A 80 4.87 17.04 4.43
CA PHE A 80 5.83 16.25 3.65
C PHE A 80 5.95 14.81 4.19
N LEU A 81 6.05 14.65 5.50
CA LEU A 81 6.12 13.35 6.16
C LEU A 81 4.83 12.54 5.94
N GLY A 82 3.67 13.19 6.03
CA GLY A 82 2.37 12.55 5.77
C GLY A 82 2.25 12.06 4.33
N CYS A 83 2.61 12.88 3.35
CA CYS A 83 2.64 12.46 1.95
C CYS A 83 3.62 11.31 1.71
N PHE A 84 4.81 11.38 2.30
CA PHE A 84 5.82 10.32 2.19
C PHE A 84 5.30 9.01 2.76
N CYS A 85 4.72 9.03 3.97
CA CYS A 85 4.13 7.85 4.59
C CYS A 85 2.99 7.27 3.75
N ALA A 86 2.10 8.10 3.20
CA ALA A 86 1.00 7.63 2.35
C ALA A 86 1.51 6.92 1.08
N ILE A 87 2.51 7.49 0.41
CA ILE A 87 3.12 6.88 -0.79
C ILE A 87 3.85 5.59 -0.41
N PHE A 88 4.61 5.61 0.68
CA PHE A 88 5.39 4.45 1.12
C PHE A 88 4.49 3.29 1.55
N LEU A 89 3.42 3.55 2.31
CA LEU A 89 2.46 2.52 2.73
C LEU A 89 1.69 1.94 1.54
N GLY A 90 1.31 2.77 0.57
CA GLY A 90 0.69 2.29 -0.67
C GLY A 90 1.62 1.35 -1.44
N ARG A 91 2.88 1.76 -1.64
CA ARG A 91 3.89 0.91 -2.31
C ARG A 91 4.20 -0.38 -1.55
N LEU A 92 4.22 -0.31 -0.21
CA LEU A 92 4.44 -1.49 0.63
C LEU A 92 3.30 -2.49 0.51
N GLY A 93 2.04 -2.03 0.42
CA GLY A 93 0.88 -2.87 0.18
C GLY A 93 0.99 -3.64 -1.14
N ASP A 94 1.26 -2.95 -2.24
CA ASP A 94 1.46 -3.58 -3.56
C ASP A 94 2.61 -4.60 -3.54
N PHE A 95 3.70 -4.29 -2.84
CA PHE A 95 4.84 -5.17 -2.70
C PHE A 95 4.50 -6.43 -1.89
N VAL A 96 3.81 -6.28 -0.78
CA VAL A 96 3.35 -7.40 0.06
C VAL A 96 2.38 -8.29 -0.70
N ASP A 97 1.40 -7.71 -1.41
CA ASP A 97 0.46 -8.45 -2.25
C ASP A 97 1.19 -9.24 -3.35
N TYR A 98 2.18 -8.64 -4.02
CA TYR A 98 2.97 -9.33 -5.02
C TYR A 98 3.74 -10.52 -4.43
N TYR A 99 4.38 -10.36 -3.26
CA TYR A 99 5.16 -11.44 -2.64
C TYR A 99 4.30 -12.55 -2.04
N LEU A 100 3.13 -12.23 -1.52
CA LEU A 100 2.23 -13.20 -0.88
C LEU A 100 1.35 -13.94 -1.89
N TYR A 101 0.92 -13.25 -2.95
CA TYR A 101 -0.14 -13.77 -3.82
C TYR A 101 0.28 -14.07 -5.25
N VAL A 102 1.56 -13.89 -5.61
CA VAL A 102 2.08 -14.24 -6.94
C VAL A 102 3.06 -15.40 -6.83
N ASP A 103 2.86 -16.41 -7.66
CA ASP A 103 3.81 -17.50 -7.82
C ASP A 103 5.02 -17.04 -8.65
N LYS A 104 6.22 -17.24 -8.11
CA LYS A 104 7.46 -16.76 -8.73
C LYS A 104 7.82 -17.50 -10.03
N LYS A 105 7.33 -18.72 -10.21
CA LYS A 105 7.64 -19.56 -11.36
C LYS A 105 6.77 -19.18 -12.55
N SER A 106 5.47 -19.17 -12.34
CA SER A 106 4.49 -18.85 -13.39
C SER A 106 4.28 -17.35 -13.60
N GLY A 107 4.55 -16.53 -12.56
CA GLY A 107 4.26 -15.10 -12.54
C GLY A 107 2.77 -14.77 -12.41
N LEU A 108 1.95 -15.76 -12.18
CA LEU A 108 0.49 -15.65 -11.99
C LEU A 108 0.12 -15.61 -10.49
N PRO A 109 -1.10 -15.20 -10.16
CA PRO A 109 -1.68 -15.43 -8.84
C PRO A 109 -1.48 -16.86 -8.38
N ASN A 110 -0.98 -17.03 -7.17
CA ASN A 110 -0.65 -18.32 -6.58
C ASN A 110 -1.90 -19.06 -6.08
N ARG A 111 -1.70 -20.25 -5.51
CA ARG A 111 -2.77 -21.08 -4.96
C ARG A 111 -3.65 -20.36 -3.95
N GLU A 112 -3.06 -19.61 -3.01
CA GLU A 112 -3.80 -18.89 -1.98
C GLU A 112 -4.73 -17.84 -2.59
N ARG A 113 -4.27 -17.17 -3.65
CA ARG A 113 -5.11 -16.22 -4.39
C ARG A 113 -6.20 -16.93 -5.21
N CYS A 114 -5.90 -18.10 -5.77
CA CYS A 114 -6.90 -18.93 -6.45
C CYS A 114 -8.00 -19.34 -5.48
N ASP A 115 -7.65 -19.86 -4.31
CA ASP A 115 -8.58 -20.29 -3.29
C ASP A 115 -9.47 -19.13 -2.81
N ALA A 116 -8.86 -17.96 -2.54
CA ALA A 116 -9.60 -16.76 -2.17
C ALA A 116 -10.58 -16.28 -3.26
N MET A 117 -10.23 -16.44 -4.54
CA MET A 117 -11.14 -16.13 -5.65
C MET A 117 -12.29 -17.12 -5.74
N VAL A 118 -12.02 -18.41 -5.60
CA VAL A 118 -13.06 -19.45 -5.58
C VAL A 118 -14.02 -19.21 -4.41
N ASP A 119 -13.51 -18.92 -3.22
CA ASP A 119 -14.32 -18.59 -2.03
C ASP A 119 -15.19 -17.36 -2.27
N ARG A 120 -14.63 -16.32 -2.88
CA ARG A 120 -15.40 -15.12 -3.24
C ARG A 120 -16.57 -15.47 -4.16
N TYR A 121 -16.35 -16.31 -5.17
CA TYR A 121 -17.42 -16.73 -6.08
C TYR A 121 -18.40 -17.68 -5.44
N SER A 122 -18.02 -18.48 -4.45
CA SER A 122 -18.92 -19.34 -3.71
C SER A 122 -19.91 -18.57 -2.82
N THR A 123 -19.49 -17.38 -2.35
CA THR A 123 -20.31 -16.52 -1.47
C THR A 123 -21.18 -15.54 -2.23
N VAL A 124 -20.82 -15.18 -3.45
CA VAL A 124 -21.62 -14.30 -4.32
C VAL A 124 -22.61 -15.15 -5.10
N ARG A 125 -23.91 -14.81 -5.03
CA ARG A 125 -24.93 -15.45 -5.88
C ARG A 125 -24.61 -15.09 -7.34
N LEU A 126 -24.00 -16.03 -8.06
CA LEU A 126 -23.67 -15.89 -9.46
C LEU A 126 -24.97 -15.78 -10.26
N SER A 127 -25.32 -14.59 -10.70
CA SER A 127 -26.49 -14.33 -11.53
C SER A 127 -26.21 -14.52 -13.02
N GLY A 128 -24.95 -14.72 -13.40
CA GLY A 128 -24.49 -14.81 -14.78
C GLY A 128 -23.91 -16.18 -15.15
N LYS A 129 -23.49 -16.32 -16.40
CA LYS A 129 -22.79 -17.50 -16.90
C LYS A 129 -21.35 -17.44 -16.41
N PHE A 130 -20.94 -18.51 -15.75
CA PHE A 130 -19.62 -18.67 -15.23
C PHE A 130 -18.94 -19.90 -15.86
N THR A 131 -17.74 -19.72 -16.38
CA THR A 131 -16.98 -20.80 -17.00
C THR A 131 -15.64 -20.98 -16.29
N VAL A 132 -15.32 -22.19 -15.91
CA VAL A 132 -14.03 -22.56 -15.33
C VAL A 132 -13.25 -23.37 -16.36
N ILE A 133 -12.01 -22.97 -16.64
CA ILE A 133 -11.08 -23.72 -17.48
C ILE A 133 -9.95 -24.19 -16.57
N HIS A 134 -9.73 -25.48 -16.54
CA HIS A 134 -8.59 -26.09 -15.86
C HIS A 134 -7.60 -26.59 -16.89
N ILE A 135 -6.35 -26.15 -16.75
CA ILE A 135 -5.24 -26.51 -17.64
C ILE A 135 -4.18 -27.20 -16.80
N GLN A 136 -3.75 -28.37 -17.25
CA GLN A 136 -2.69 -29.13 -16.61
C GLN A 136 -1.52 -29.26 -17.56
N VAL A 137 -0.32 -28.99 -17.05
CA VAL A 137 0.95 -29.15 -17.78
C VAL A 137 1.71 -30.29 -17.17
N ASP A 138 2.12 -31.23 -17.98
CA ASP A 138 3.04 -32.30 -17.56
C ASP A 138 4.49 -31.83 -17.67
N LEU A 139 5.12 -31.67 -16.53
CA LEU A 139 6.50 -31.26 -16.39
C LEU A 139 7.44 -32.45 -16.17
N SER A 140 6.91 -33.68 -16.26
CA SER A 140 7.70 -34.89 -16.08
C SER A 140 8.79 -35.01 -17.15
N GLY A 141 10.02 -35.21 -16.71
CA GLY A 141 11.17 -35.32 -17.64
C GLY A 141 11.89 -34.02 -17.95
N MET A 142 11.38 -32.88 -17.51
CA MET A 142 12.06 -31.59 -17.66
C MET A 142 13.02 -31.30 -16.49
N SER A 143 14.12 -30.59 -16.78
CA SER A 143 14.93 -30.05 -15.71
C SER A 143 14.12 -28.99 -14.94
N ARG A 144 14.41 -28.75 -13.65
CA ARG A 144 13.72 -27.75 -12.85
C ARG A 144 13.74 -26.35 -13.49
N ASN A 145 14.88 -25.99 -14.07
CA ASN A 145 15.07 -24.68 -14.72
C ASN A 145 14.23 -24.55 -16.00
N ASP A 146 14.11 -25.58 -16.75
CA ASP A 146 13.35 -25.59 -18.01
C ASP A 146 11.84 -25.62 -17.69
N GLY A 147 11.42 -26.43 -16.72
CA GLY A 147 10.05 -26.43 -16.25
C GLY A 147 9.59 -25.08 -15.70
N ASP A 148 10.44 -24.34 -14.97
CA ASP A 148 10.12 -23.00 -14.47
C ASP A 148 10.00 -21.98 -15.63
N LYS A 149 10.80 -22.10 -16.69
CA LYS A 149 10.68 -21.26 -17.90
C LYS A 149 9.39 -21.55 -18.67
N GLU A 150 9.05 -22.83 -18.83
CA GLU A 150 7.81 -23.25 -19.50
C GLU A 150 6.57 -22.74 -18.73
N LEU A 151 6.55 -22.90 -17.41
CA LEU A 151 5.47 -22.38 -16.56
C LEU A 151 5.33 -20.86 -16.70
N ARG A 152 6.43 -20.13 -16.78
CA ARG A 152 6.43 -18.68 -16.98
C ARG A 152 5.88 -18.30 -18.34
N ALA A 153 6.38 -18.94 -19.38
CA ALA A 153 5.94 -18.66 -20.75
C ALA A 153 4.46 -18.96 -20.94
N LEU A 154 3.97 -20.09 -20.40
CA LEU A 154 2.55 -20.42 -20.42
C LEU A 154 1.73 -19.42 -19.60
N GLY A 155 2.21 -19.04 -18.41
CA GLY A 155 1.57 -18.03 -17.58
C GLY A 155 1.37 -16.71 -18.31
N ASP A 156 2.40 -16.23 -19.01
CA ASP A 156 2.34 -14.99 -19.80
C ASP A 156 1.34 -15.11 -20.97
N GLN A 157 1.27 -16.27 -21.64
CA GLN A 157 0.30 -16.53 -22.71
C GLN A 157 -1.14 -16.60 -22.18
N LEU A 158 -1.36 -17.29 -21.07
CA LEU A 158 -2.66 -17.34 -20.42
C LEU A 158 -3.13 -15.93 -19.99
N GLN A 159 -2.25 -15.17 -19.39
CA GLN A 159 -2.56 -13.80 -19.01
C GLN A 159 -2.87 -12.93 -20.24
N TYR A 160 -2.14 -13.09 -21.34
CA TYR A 160 -2.39 -12.36 -22.57
C TYR A 160 -3.78 -12.68 -23.19
N VAL A 161 -4.18 -13.96 -23.17
CA VAL A 161 -5.44 -14.39 -23.77
C VAL A 161 -6.65 -14.04 -22.89
N PHE A 162 -6.55 -14.26 -21.56
CA PHE A 162 -7.70 -14.27 -20.67
C PHE A 162 -7.81 -13.05 -19.71
N ARG A 163 -6.78 -12.19 -19.60
CA ARG A 163 -6.73 -11.07 -18.62
C ARG A 163 -7.94 -10.12 -18.66
N THR A 164 -8.56 -9.95 -19.83
CA THR A 164 -9.69 -9.06 -20.01
C THR A 164 -11.04 -9.74 -19.80
N LEU A 165 -11.04 -11.07 -19.67
CA LEU A 165 -12.24 -11.90 -19.57
C LEU A 165 -12.47 -12.46 -18.17
N GLY A 166 -11.42 -12.49 -17.33
CA GLY A 166 -11.54 -13.03 -16.01
C GLY A 166 -10.22 -13.21 -15.27
N PHE A 167 -10.26 -14.06 -14.27
CA PHE A 167 -9.11 -14.37 -13.43
C PHE A 167 -8.30 -15.53 -13.99
N VAL A 168 -6.98 -15.40 -13.94
CA VAL A 168 -6.02 -16.48 -14.28
C VAL A 168 -5.11 -16.69 -13.09
N GLY A 169 -4.95 -17.94 -12.66
CA GLY A 169 -4.08 -18.28 -11.54
C GLY A 169 -3.38 -19.62 -11.70
N TYR A 170 -2.31 -19.81 -10.93
CA TYR A 170 -1.52 -21.02 -10.86
C TYR A 170 -1.73 -21.73 -9.53
N ASN A 171 -2.32 -22.92 -9.57
CA ASN A 171 -2.66 -23.68 -8.37
C ASN A 171 -1.55 -24.62 -7.89
N GLY A 172 -0.37 -24.53 -8.49
CA GLY A 172 0.77 -25.41 -8.18
C GLY A 172 0.78 -26.70 -9.01
N ALA A 173 1.90 -27.42 -8.98
CA ALA A 173 2.09 -28.72 -9.65
C ALA A 173 1.68 -28.76 -11.14
N GLY A 174 1.87 -27.67 -11.88
CA GLY A 174 1.49 -27.58 -13.29
C GLY A 174 0.01 -27.31 -13.55
N HIS A 175 -0.78 -27.02 -12.52
CA HIS A 175 -2.20 -26.73 -12.66
C HIS A 175 -2.48 -25.23 -12.76
N PHE A 176 -3.17 -24.80 -13.80
CA PHE A 176 -3.64 -23.46 -14.01
C PHE A 176 -5.19 -23.43 -13.96
N ILE A 177 -5.72 -22.37 -13.41
CA ILE A 177 -7.17 -22.17 -13.30
C ILE A 177 -7.49 -20.82 -13.97
N VAL A 178 -8.46 -20.86 -14.87
CA VAL A 178 -9.03 -19.66 -15.49
C VAL A 178 -10.51 -19.59 -15.12
N LEU A 179 -10.91 -18.47 -14.51
CA LEU A 179 -12.26 -18.21 -14.08
C LEU A 179 -12.82 -17.07 -14.93
N LEU A 180 -13.81 -17.36 -15.76
CA LEU A 180 -14.41 -16.40 -16.69
C LEU A 180 -15.82 -16.04 -16.22
N GLU A 181 -16.06 -14.73 -16.05
CA GLU A 181 -17.38 -14.18 -15.71
C GLU A 181 -18.13 -13.82 -16.99
N ASP A 182 -19.45 -14.04 -17.01
CA ASP A 182 -20.37 -13.73 -18.13
C ASP A 182 -19.89 -14.29 -19.49
N CYS A 183 -19.13 -15.37 -19.45
CA CYS A 183 -18.55 -16.00 -20.63
C CYS A 183 -19.41 -17.17 -21.12
N SER A 184 -19.78 -17.16 -22.39
CA SER A 184 -20.41 -18.29 -23.05
C SER A 184 -19.39 -19.39 -23.34
N ILE A 185 -19.86 -20.64 -23.44
CA ILE A 185 -19.00 -21.79 -23.78
C ILE A 185 -18.31 -21.56 -25.14
N ASP A 186 -19.01 -20.97 -26.11
CA ASP A 186 -18.45 -20.71 -27.45
C ASP A 186 -17.31 -19.66 -27.39
N LEU A 187 -17.46 -18.61 -26.55
CA LEU A 187 -16.40 -17.63 -26.34
C LEU A 187 -15.21 -18.29 -25.65
N ALA A 188 -15.46 -19.12 -24.64
CA ALA A 188 -14.39 -19.86 -23.95
C ALA A 188 -13.63 -20.79 -24.92
N ARG A 189 -14.34 -21.51 -25.80
CA ARG A 189 -13.71 -22.34 -26.85
C ARG A 189 -12.84 -21.52 -27.80
N ASN A 190 -13.36 -20.39 -28.30
CA ASN A 190 -12.56 -19.50 -29.15
C ASN A 190 -11.29 -19.01 -28.48
N CYS A 191 -11.33 -18.74 -27.17
CA CYS A 191 -10.14 -18.38 -26.38
C CYS A 191 -9.15 -19.55 -26.24
N ILE A 192 -9.64 -20.76 -26.03
CA ILE A 192 -8.82 -21.98 -25.99
C ILE A 192 -8.16 -22.23 -27.37
N ASP A 193 -8.91 -22.11 -28.47
CA ASP A 193 -8.38 -22.26 -29.81
C ASP A 193 -7.29 -21.20 -30.10
N ARG A 194 -7.53 -19.97 -29.67
CA ARG A 194 -6.53 -18.90 -29.78
C ARG A 194 -5.27 -19.22 -28.96
N LEU A 195 -5.45 -19.69 -27.73
CA LEU A 195 -4.32 -20.12 -26.89
C LEU A 195 -3.55 -21.28 -27.56
N SER A 196 -4.25 -22.30 -28.06
CA SER A 196 -3.66 -23.44 -28.75
C SER A 196 -2.82 -23.00 -29.97
N ASN A 197 -3.34 -22.08 -30.77
CA ASN A 197 -2.64 -21.53 -31.92
C ASN A 197 -1.39 -20.71 -31.50
N LEU A 198 -1.46 -19.97 -30.41
CA LEU A 198 -0.32 -19.23 -29.88
C LEU A 198 0.77 -20.20 -29.37
N LEU A 199 0.37 -21.24 -28.65
CA LEU A 199 1.30 -22.27 -28.14
C LEU A 199 1.96 -23.08 -29.27
N ALA A 200 1.21 -23.41 -30.32
CA ALA A 200 1.75 -24.11 -31.48
C ALA A 200 2.80 -23.30 -32.26
N ASN A 201 2.70 -21.97 -32.21
CA ASN A 201 3.66 -21.05 -32.84
C ASN A 201 4.83 -20.63 -31.93
N THR A 202 4.81 -21.07 -30.68
CA THR A 202 5.89 -20.80 -29.73
C THR A 202 6.76 -22.05 -29.61
N GLU A 203 8.08 -21.90 -29.52
CA GLU A 203 9.01 -23.04 -29.32
C GLU A 203 8.88 -23.66 -27.89
N LEU A 204 7.70 -23.61 -27.33
CA LEU A 204 7.39 -24.28 -26.08
C LEU A 204 7.30 -25.77 -26.33
N ALA A 205 8.19 -26.52 -25.69
CA ALA A 205 8.28 -27.96 -25.87
C ALA A 205 6.95 -28.62 -25.45
N VAL A 206 6.25 -29.13 -26.47
CA VAL A 206 5.24 -30.17 -26.37
C VAL A 206 4.01 -29.84 -25.51
N PHE A 207 3.06 -29.15 -26.10
CA PHE A 207 1.66 -29.33 -25.69
C PHE A 207 1.03 -30.38 -26.64
N GLY A 208 0.88 -31.60 -26.13
CA GLY A 208 0.04 -32.59 -26.79
C GLY A 208 -1.43 -32.14 -26.76
N PRO A 209 -2.29 -32.68 -27.66
CA PRO A 209 -3.70 -32.30 -27.66
C PRO A 209 -4.32 -32.65 -26.31
N CYS A 210 -4.91 -31.65 -25.65
CA CYS A 210 -5.76 -31.87 -24.49
C CYS A 210 -7.01 -32.64 -24.95
N VAL A 211 -7.19 -33.85 -24.43
CA VAL A 211 -8.41 -34.64 -24.57
C VAL A 211 -9.43 -34.12 -23.53
#